data_ebc779f8c3a6782ba6886955ed07b88d
#
_entry.id   ebc779f8c3a6782ba6886955ed07b88d
#
_cell.length_a   1.000
_cell.length_b   1.000
_cell.length_c   1.000
_cell.angle_alpha   90.00
_cell.angle_beta   90.00
_cell.angle_gamma   90.00
#
_symmetry.space_group_name_H-M   'P 1'
#
loop_
_entity.id
_entity.type
_entity.pdbx_description
1 polymer ?
#
loop_
_entity_poly.entity_id
_entity_poly.type
_entity_poly.pdbx_seq_one_letter_code
_entity_poly.pdbx_strand_id
1 'polypeptide(L)'
;TSSLPELLHAAATGRLAEVPEPTWSEQCAVDVVIAAPGYPGTVTTGGTVTGIEAAEELDDVHVLHAGTGTTEHGELVATGGRVLSIVALGPTVEEARARAYEAVECISLEGAQYRTDIARTSSETKDTSVILS
;
A
#
# COMPACT_ATOMS: atom_id res chain seq x y z
N THR A 1 -12.78 15.32 -1.51
CA THR A 1 -11.41 14.88 -1.23
C THR A 1 -10.63 16.00 -0.55
N SER A 2 -10.72 16.05 0.77
CA SER A 2 -10.05 17.07 1.59
C SER A 2 -8.57 16.74 1.76
N SER A 3 -7.77 17.79 1.97
CA SER A 3 -6.34 17.64 2.28
C SER A 3 -6.15 17.11 3.70
N LEU A 4 -5.69 15.86 3.83
CA LEU A 4 -5.38 15.26 5.13
C LEU A 4 -4.31 16.05 5.90
N PRO A 5 -3.21 16.55 5.29
CA PRO A 5 -2.23 17.39 5.98
C PRO A 5 -2.82 18.66 6.59
N GLU A 6 -3.76 19.32 5.92
CA GLU A 6 -4.45 20.51 6.47
C GLU A 6 -5.30 20.15 7.67
N LEU A 7 -6.05 19.04 7.62
CA LEU A 7 -6.84 18.54 8.74
C LEU A 7 -5.97 18.20 9.95
N LEU A 8 -4.85 17.49 9.72
CA LEU A 8 -3.90 17.13 10.78
C LEU A 8 -3.24 18.39 11.40
N HIS A 9 -2.86 19.35 10.57
CA HIS A 9 -2.31 20.61 11.04
C HIS A 9 -3.32 21.42 11.88
N ALA A 10 -4.56 21.50 11.41
CA ALA A 10 -5.64 22.17 12.13
C ALA A 10 -5.93 21.49 13.48
N ALA A 11 -5.94 20.15 13.51
CA ALA A 11 -6.09 19.38 14.74
C ALA A 11 -4.94 19.66 15.73
N ALA A 12 -3.69 19.63 15.25
CA ALA A 12 -2.51 19.85 16.08
C ALA A 12 -2.42 21.27 16.64
N THR A 13 -3.01 22.26 15.94
CA THR A 13 -3.02 23.67 16.35
C THR A 13 -4.32 24.09 17.06
N GLY A 14 -5.23 23.17 17.35
CA GLY A 14 -6.51 23.45 18.02
C GLY A 14 -7.52 24.23 17.17
N ARG A 15 -7.37 24.22 15.84
CA ARG A 15 -8.20 24.98 14.89
C ARG A 15 -9.09 24.12 14.02
N LEU A 16 -9.37 22.89 14.44
CA LEU A 16 -10.17 21.95 13.63
C LEU A 16 -11.57 22.48 13.32
N ALA A 17 -12.15 23.30 14.22
CA ALA A 17 -13.44 23.92 14.01
C ALA A 17 -13.44 25.03 12.92
N GLU A 18 -12.27 25.48 12.47
CA GLU A 18 -12.11 26.52 11.43
C GLU A 18 -11.99 25.93 10.02
N VAL A 19 -11.76 24.62 9.90
CA VAL A 19 -11.66 23.95 8.60
C VAL A 19 -13.02 23.42 8.14
N PRO A 20 -13.27 23.38 6.82
CA PRO A 20 -14.49 22.80 6.28
C PRO A 20 -14.64 21.32 6.66
N GLU A 21 -15.88 20.83 6.70
CA GLU A 21 -16.17 19.43 6.88
C GLU A 21 -15.46 18.58 5.79
N PRO A 22 -14.79 17.46 6.17
CA PRO A 22 -14.07 16.64 5.21
C PRO A 22 -14.98 16.05 4.14
N THR A 23 -14.51 16.11 2.90
CA THR A 23 -15.13 15.44 1.77
C THR A 23 -14.36 14.17 1.42
N TRP A 24 -15.09 13.09 1.18
CA TRP A 24 -14.54 11.76 0.91
C TRP A 24 -14.67 11.39 -0.56
N SER A 25 -13.76 10.55 -1.06
CA SER A 25 -13.92 9.90 -2.34
C SER A 25 -14.95 8.77 -2.24
N GLU A 26 -15.66 8.52 -3.32
CA GLU A 26 -16.54 7.34 -3.44
C GLU A 26 -15.75 6.08 -3.87
N GLN A 27 -14.48 6.24 -4.22
CA GLN A 27 -13.62 5.13 -4.60
C GLN A 27 -13.22 4.28 -3.37
N CYS A 28 -13.11 2.99 -3.60
CA CYS A 28 -12.46 2.05 -2.69
C CYS A 28 -10.95 2.11 -2.86
N ALA A 29 -10.21 1.82 -1.79
CA ALA A 29 -8.76 1.68 -1.81
C ALA A 29 -8.36 0.31 -1.27
N VAL A 30 -7.39 -0.34 -1.92
CA VAL A 30 -6.77 -1.58 -1.44
C VAL A 30 -5.27 -1.37 -1.38
N ASP A 31 -4.66 -1.75 -0.26
CA ASP A 31 -3.22 -1.70 -0.03
C ASP A 31 -2.67 -3.12 0.13
N VAL A 32 -1.68 -3.49 -0.69
CA VAL A 32 -0.95 -4.75 -0.59
C VAL A 32 0.50 -4.45 -0.24
N VAL A 33 0.93 -4.94 0.93
CA VAL A 33 2.31 -4.76 1.39
C VAL A 33 3.22 -5.82 0.78
N ILE A 34 4.33 -5.39 0.20
CA ILE A 34 5.44 -6.25 -0.22
C ILE A 34 6.50 -6.24 0.87
N ALA A 35 6.82 -7.41 1.39
CA ALA A 35 7.78 -7.62 2.47
C ALA A 35 9.04 -8.31 1.98
N ALA A 36 10.17 -8.02 2.64
CA ALA A 36 11.45 -8.69 2.41
C ALA A 36 11.42 -10.15 2.88
N PRO A 37 12.31 -11.01 2.34
CA PRO A 37 12.45 -12.39 2.79
C PRO A 37 12.67 -12.48 4.29
N GLY A 38 11.97 -13.43 4.94
CA GLY A 38 12.07 -13.67 6.38
C GLY A 38 11.14 -12.84 7.26
N TYR A 39 10.42 -11.85 6.72
CA TYR A 39 9.43 -11.07 7.47
C TYR A 39 8.27 -11.98 7.96
N PRO A 40 7.74 -11.83 9.22
CA PRO A 40 8.08 -10.82 10.24
C PRO A 40 9.25 -11.19 11.17
N GLY A 41 9.96 -12.29 10.90
CA GLY A 41 11.12 -12.74 11.68
C GLY A 41 12.40 -12.01 11.28
N THR A 42 13.50 -12.76 11.13
CA THR A 42 14.79 -12.20 10.70
C THR A 42 14.75 -11.92 9.20
N VAL A 43 14.73 -10.64 8.85
CA VAL A 43 14.64 -10.20 7.46
C VAL A 43 15.98 -10.18 6.77
N THR A 44 15.99 -10.52 5.47
CA THR A 44 17.14 -10.32 4.57
C THR A 44 16.97 -8.98 3.87
N THR A 45 17.93 -8.09 4.00
CA THR A 45 17.97 -6.76 3.37
C THR A 45 19.00 -6.70 2.23
N GLY A 46 19.00 -5.61 1.46
CA GLY A 46 19.93 -5.38 0.37
C GLY A 46 19.46 -5.93 -0.99
N GLY A 47 18.34 -6.63 -1.04
CA GLY A 47 17.76 -7.07 -2.32
C GLY A 47 17.35 -5.88 -3.18
N THR A 48 17.70 -5.91 -4.48
CA THR A 48 17.35 -4.84 -5.44
C THR A 48 15.85 -4.86 -5.71
N VAL A 49 15.24 -3.69 -5.73
CA VAL A 49 13.82 -3.46 -6.02
C VAL A 49 13.71 -2.81 -7.38
N THR A 50 12.92 -3.40 -8.28
CA THR A 50 12.66 -2.85 -9.62
C THR A 50 11.18 -2.96 -9.98
N GLY A 51 10.78 -2.29 -11.08
CA GLY A 51 9.42 -2.37 -11.62
C GLY A 51 8.43 -1.34 -11.05
N ILE A 52 8.90 -0.40 -10.21
CA ILE A 52 8.03 0.62 -9.62
C ILE A 52 7.40 1.50 -10.71
N GLU A 53 8.21 1.97 -11.66
CA GLU A 53 7.73 2.81 -12.76
C GLU A 53 6.62 2.09 -13.55
N ALA A 54 6.80 0.80 -13.85
CA ALA A 54 5.80 0.01 -14.56
C ALA A 54 4.51 -0.18 -13.74
N ALA A 55 4.62 -0.31 -12.43
CA ALA A 55 3.45 -0.37 -11.54
C ALA A 55 2.70 0.97 -11.49
N GLU A 56 3.42 2.09 -11.48
CA GLU A 56 2.84 3.44 -11.44
C GLU A 56 2.31 3.92 -12.80
N GLU A 57 2.63 3.21 -13.91
CA GLU A 57 1.97 3.44 -15.21
C GLU A 57 0.53 2.91 -15.25
N LEU A 58 0.14 2.05 -14.31
CA LEU A 58 -1.24 1.61 -14.18
C LEU A 58 -2.12 2.72 -13.57
N ASP A 59 -3.29 2.92 -14.16
CA ASP A 59 -4.23 3.94 -13.68
C ASP A 59 -4.65 3.70 -12.23
N ASP A 60 -4.69 4.78 -11.44
CA ASP A 60 -5.12 4.76 -10.04
C ASP A 60 -4.25 3.84 -9.13
N VAL A 61 -3.00 3.64 -9.47
CA VAL A 61 -2.00 2.93 -8.65
C VAL A 61 -0.98 3.90 -8.09
N HIS A 62 -0.61 3.68 -6.83
CA HIS A 62 0.44 4.42 -6.14
C HIS A 62 1.37 3.45 -5.41
N VAL A 63 2.67 3.59 -5.62
CA VAL A 63 3.68 2.81 -4.92
C VAL A 63 4.30 3.63 -3.80
N LEU A 64 4.04 3.25 -2.56
CA LEU A 64 4.56 3.93 -1.38
C LEU A 64 5.81 3.20 -0.88
N HIS A 65 6.90 3.96 -0.72
CA HIS A 65 8.14 3.45 -0.15
C HIS A 65 8.02 3.34 1.37
N ALA A 66 8.43 2.19 1.93
CA ALA A 66 8.54 1.96 3.36
C ALA A 66 10.00 1.66 3.72
N GLY A 67 10.42 0.40 3.71
CA GLY A 67 11.80 0.01 4.01
C GLY A 67 12.65 -0.06 2.74
N THR A 68 12.85 1.05 2.07
CA THR A 68 13.71 1.17 0.89
C THR A 68 14.85 2.16 1.14
N GLY A 69 15.92 2.00 0.39
CA GLY A 69 17.06 2.92 0.36
C GLY A 69 17.75 2.87 -0.99
N THR A 70 18.68 3.76 -1.22
CA THR A 70 19.45 3.83 -2.47
C THR A 70 20.92 3.52 -2.19
N THR A 71 21.53 2.66 -3.00
CA THR A 71 22.96 2.37 -2.96
C THR A 71 23.79 3.55 -3.48
N GLU A 72 25.11 3.52 -3.27
CA GLU A 72 26.05 4.50 -3.85
C GLU A 72 26.01 4.53 -5.39
N HIS A 73 25.51 3.45 -6.01
CA HIS A 73 25.38 3.35 -7.47
C HIS A 73 23.99 3.76 -7.97
N GLY A 74 23.10 4.23 -7.07
CA GLY A 74 21.75 4.68 -7.42
C GLY A 74 20.70 3.57 -7.53
N GLU A 75 21.05 2.33 -7.17
CA GLU A 75 20.11 1.21 -7.19
C GLU A 75 19.17 1.27 -5.97
N LEU A 76 17.89 1.06 -6.18
CA LEU A 76 16.91 0.95 -5.09
C LEU A 76 16.99 -0.44 -4.46
N VAL A 77 17.08 -0.49 -3.13
CA VAL A 77 17.23 -1.74 -2.37
C VAL A 77 16.29 -1.78 -1.16
N ALA A 78 15.93 -2.99 -0.74
CA ALA A 78 15.20 -3.22 0.50
C ALA A 78 16.12 -2.99 1.71
N THR A 79 15.69 -2.14 2.65
CA THR A 79 16.42 -1.83 3.89
C THR A 79 15.67 -2.24 5.15
N GLY A 80 14.44 -2.74 5.02
CA GLY A 80 13.60 -3.15 6.13
C GLY A 80 12.66 -4.28 5.78
N GLY A 81 11.87 -4.73 6.77
CA GLY A 81 10.98 -5.87 6.62
C GLY A 81 9.79 -5.60 5.70
N ARG A 82 9.09 -4.47 5.87
CA ARG A 82 8.08 -3.99 4.93
C ARG A 82 8.75 -3.04 3.95
N VAL A 83 8.73 -3.37 2.67
CA VAL A 83 9.54 -2.70 1.63
C VAL A 83 8.70 -1.68 0.87
N LEU A 84 7.56 -2.12 0.34
CA LEU A 84 6.63 -1.28 -0.42
C LEU A 84 5.20 -1.51 0.04
N SER A 85 4.35 -0.49 -0.12
CA SER A 85 2.89 -0.58 -0.10
C SER A 85 2.36 -0.24 -1.48
N ILE A 86 1.63 -1.17 -2.09
CA ILE A 86 0.99 -0.98 -3.39
C ILE A 86 -0.46 -0.61 -3.13
N VAL A 87 -0.79 0.66 -3.34
CA VAL A 87 -2.14 1.19 -3.15
C VAL A 87 -2.83 1.35 -4.49
N ALA A 88 -3.98 0.75 -4.65
CA ALA A 88 -4.81 0.93 -5.83
C ALA A 88 -6.21 1.42 -5.46
N LEU A 89 -6.77 2.29 -6.30
CA LEU A 89 -8.13 2.79 -6.17
C LEU A 89 -9.03 2.14 -7.22
N GLY A 90 -10.32 2.06 -6.92
CA GLY A 90 -11.32 1.57 -7.86
C GLY A 90 -12.73 1.85 -7.40
N PRO A 91 -13.73 1.80 -8.32
CA PRO A 91 -15.14 1.98 -7.98
C PRO A 91 -15.66 0.94 -6.99
N THR A 92 -15.08 -0.26 -7.00
CA THR A 92 -15.40 -1.37 -6.08
C THR A 92 -14.14 -1.92 -5.43
N VAL A 93 -14.30 -2.61 -4.31
CA VAL A 93 -13.18 -3.31 -3.63
C VAL A 93 -12.55 -4.35 -4.55
N GLU A 94 -13.36 -5.07 -5.33
CA GLU A 94 -12.92 -6.09 -6.28
C GLU A 94 -12.02 -5.48 -7.36
N GLU A 95 -12.41 -4.34 -7.93
CA GLU A 95 -11.63 -3.65 -8.96
C GLU A 95 -10.34 -3.06 -8.39
N ALA A 96 -10.41 -2.38 -7.22
CA ALA A 96 -9.23 -1.88 -6.53
C ALA A 96 -8.25 -3.02 -6.19
N ARG A 97 -8.79 -4.18 -5.74
CA ARG A 97 -8.00 -5.37 -5.45
C ARG A 97 -7.31 -5.93 -6.69
N ALA A 98 -8.06 -6.12 -7.77
CA ALA A 98 -7.51 -6.65 -9.02
C ALA A 98 -6.35 -5.78 -9.51
N ARG A 99 -6.52 -4.48 -9.51
CA ARG A 99 -5.51 -3.49 -9.91
C ARG A 99 -4.30 -3.49 -8.97
N ALA A 100 -4.50 -3.60 -7.65
CA ALA A 100 -3.40 -3.69 -6.70
C ALA A 100 -2.53 -4.93 -6.97
N TYR A 101 -3.12 -6.08 -7.26
CA TYR A 101 -2.36 -7.30 -7.55
C TYR A 101 -1.70 -7.27 -8.93
N GLU A 102 -2.30 -6.64 -9.94
CA GLU A 102 -1.65 -6.39 -11.22
C GLU A 102 -0.38 -5.54 -11.04
N ALA A 103 -0.45 -4.50 -10.22
CA ALA A 103 0.71 -3.68 -9.89
C ALA A 103 1.77 -4.44 -9.07
N VAL A 104 1.37 -5.31 -8.15
CA VAL A 104 2.30 -6.19 -7.40
C VAL A 104 3.10 -7.09 -8.35
N GLU A 105 2.49 -7.58 -9.44
CA GLU A 105 3.18 -8.42 -10.44
C GLU A 105 4.25 -7.66 -11.23
N CYS A 106 4.18 -6.34 -11.31
CA CYS A 106 5.22 -5.51 -11.92
C CYS A 106 6.48 -5.42 -11.04
N ILE A 107 6.36 -5.59 -9.73
CA ILE A 107 7.46 -5.41 -8.78
C ILE A 107 8.35 -6.66 -8.74
N SER A 108 9.65 -6.47 -8.85
CA SER A 108 10.65 -7.51 -8.67
C SER A 108 11.51 -7.22 -7.44
N LEU A 109 11.52 -8.17 -6.51
CA LEU A 109 12.41 -8.24 -5.35
C LEU A 109 12.61 -9.72 -5.04
N GLU A 110 13.84 -10.22 -5.08
CA GLU A 110 14.13 -11.63 -4.85
C GLU A 110 13.67 -12.09 -3.46
N GLY A 111 12.87 -13.16 -3.43
CA GLY A 111 12.32 -13.74 -2.21
C GLY A 111 11.28 -12.88 -1.52
N ALA A 112 10.74 -11.86 -2.19
CA ALA A 112 9.67 -11.03 -1.65
C ALA A 112 8.46 -11.85 -1.23
N GLN A 113 7.77 -11.37 -0.22
CA GLN A 113 6.58 -11.99 0.34
C GLN A 113 5.43 -10.99 0.34
N TYR A 114 4.27 -11.44 -0.07
CA TYR A 114 3.01 -10.70 0.06
C TYR A 114 1.84 -11.66 0.23
N ARG A 115 0.76 -11.19 0.82
CA ARG A 115 -0.46 -11.99 0.96
C ARG A 115 -1.29 -11.90 -0.31
N THR A 116 -1.86 -13.02 -0.73
CA THR A 116 -2.70 -13.11 -1.95
C THR A 116 -4.20 -12.99 -1.66
N ASP A 117 -4.57 -12.86 -0.38
CA ASP A 117 -5.96 -12.84 0.10
C ASP A 117 -6.42 -11.47 0.64
N ILE A 118 -5.60 -10.41 0.48
CA ILE A 118 -5.96 -9.05 0.93
C ILE A 118 -7.23 -8.59 0.21
N ALA A 119 -8.15 -8.00 0.97
CA ALA A 119 -9.44 -7.50 0.49
C ALA A 119 -10.27 -8.54 -0.30
N ARG A 120 -10.04 -9.85 -0.05
CA ARG A 120 -10.92 -10.88 -0.60
C ARG A 120 -12.27 -10.76 0.10
N THR A 121 -13.29 -10.34 -0.63
CA THR A 121 -14.66 -10.35 -0.12
C THR A 121 -15.12 -11.79 0.03
N SER A 122 -15.65 -12.13 1.19
CA SER A 122 -16.19 -13.46 1.48
C SER A 122 -17.56 -13.65 0.82
N SER A 123 -17.62 -13.57 -0.51
CA SER A 123 -18.82 -14.01 -1.24
C SER A 123 -18.97 -15.54 -1.23
N GLU A 124 -18.00 -16.25 -0.65
CA GLU A 124 -18.01 -17.73 -0.55
C GLU A 124 -18.01 -18.29 0.88
N THR A 125 -18.05 -17.45 1.91
CA THR A 125 -18.24 -17.95 3.29
C THR A 125 -19.36 -17.17 3.95
N LYS A 126 -20.53 -17.80 3.98
CA LYS A 126 -21.51 -17.54 5.02
C LYS A 126 -20.88 -18.01 6.34
N ASP A 127 -20.15 -17.16 7.01
CA ASP A 127 -20.07 -17.22 8.47
C ASP A 127 -19.60 -15.88 9.03
N THR A 128 -20.38 -15.40 9.96
CA THR A 128 -20.29 -14.11 10.60
C THR A 128 -19.27 -14.21 11.74
N SER A 129 -18.07 -13.68 11.56
CA SER A 129 -17.29 -13.12 12.67
C SER A 129 -16.06 -12.39 12.14
N VAL A 130 -16.20 -11.10 11.89
CA VAL A 130 -15.04 -10.21 11.75
C VAL A 130 -14.64 -9.80 13.15
N ILE A 131 -13.57 -10.35 13.65
CA ILE A 131 -12.90 -9.82 14.84
C ILE A 131 -11.85 -8.84 14.32
N LEU A 132 -12.11 -7.56 14.57
CA LEU A 132 -11.11 -6.51 14.46
C LEU A 132 -10.15 -6.67 15.65
N SER A 133 -8.92 -6.95 15.37
CA SER A 133 -7.82 -6.84 16.32
C SER A 133 -6.65 -6.14 15.66
#